data_e837131c4e8446e16ac52693a57d98f4
#
_entry.id   e837131c4e8446e16ac52693a57d98f4
#
_cell.length_a   1.000
_cell.length_b   1.000
_cell.length_c   1.000
_cell.angle_alpha   90.00
_cell.angle_beta   90.00
_cell.angle_gamma   90.00
#
_symmetry.space_group_name_H-M   'P 1'
#
loop_
_entity.id
_entity.type
_entity.pdbx_description
1 polymer ?
#
loop_
_entity_poly.entity_id
_entity_poly.type
_entity_poly.pdbx_seq_one_letter_code
_entity_poly.pdbx_strand_id
1 'polypeptide(L)'
;LQQLGLQVDAFDLSPSNIEEANKLANDQLHFFVHDIREPLPKQEQYNVVFNFFTSFGYFDDPIDNARSFQTFAGGLKSQGTLVMDFLNPTYILANLIPEETVHQGGIDFHIKRWEEKGFLYKSITFEDQGQAYSFQEKVELISKEDFLRYAEAAGLHFMNLVGDYTLAKFDAQTSPRMIFFWGKP
;
A
#
# COMPACT_ATOMS: atom_id res chain seq x y z
N LEU A 1 -10.94 4.92 -11.10
CA LEU A 1 -10.10 5.77 -11.96
C LEU A 1 -10.50 5.62 -13.44
N GLN A 2 -10.51 4.40 -13.99
CA GLN A 2 -10.89 4.15 -15.37
C GLN A 2 -12.32 4.67 -15.69
N GLN A 3 -13.28 4.48 -14.81
CA GLN A 3 -14.65 5.03 -14.95
C GLN A 3 -14.71 6.58 -15.00
N LEU A 4 -13.63 7.25 -14.61
CA LEU A 4 -13.45 8.70 -14.75
C LEU A 4 -12.76 9.07 -16.07
N GLY A 5 -12.58 8.12 -16.99
CA GLY A 5 -11.94 8.34 -18.30
C GLY A 5 -10.42 8.36 -18.27
N LEU A 6 -9.79 7.91 -17.18
CA LEU A 6 -8.33 7.85 -17.07
C LEU A 6 -7.78 6.56 -17.69
N GLN A 7 -6.59 6.67 -18.29
CA GLN A 7 -5.78 5.50 -18.65
C GLN A 7 -5.09 4.98 -17.40
N VAL A 8 -5.26 3.70 -17.10
CA VAL A 8 -4.80 3.09 -15.84
C VAL A 8 -3.97 1.84 -16.16
N ASP A 9 -2.73 1.84 -15.71
CA ASP A 9 -1.92 0.64 -15.58
C ASP A 9 -1.91 0.25 -14.09
N ALA A 10 -2.25 -0.98 -13.78
CA ALA A 10 -2.25 -1.52 -12.42
C ALA A 10 -1.41 -2.79 -12.35
N PHE A 11 -0.75 -3.01 -11.24
CA PHE A 11 0.11 -4.18 -11.08
C PHE A 11 0.07 -4.73 -9.67
N ASP A 12 0.38 -6.00 -9.56
CA ASP A 12 0.52 -6.74 -8.30
C ASP A 12 1.65 -7.76 -8.47
N LEU A 13 2.27 -8.17 -7.37
CA LEU A 13 3.30 -9.22 -7.39
C LEU A 13 2.71 -10.61 -7.64
N SER A 14 1.43 -10.82 -7.28
CA SER A 14 0.74 -12.11 -7.37
C SER A 14 0.18 -12.36 -8.79
N PRO A 15 0.66 -13.40 -9.50
CA PRO A 15 0.10 -13.78 -10.79
C PRO A 15 -1.40 -14.12 -10.71
N SER A 16 -1.86 -14.75 -9.63
CA SER A 16 -3.27 -15.12 -9.44
C SER A 16 -4.18 -13.89 -9.27
N ASN A 17 -3.71 -12.86 -8.56
CA ASN A 17 -4.44 -11.59 -8.44
C ASN A 17 -4.56 -10.90 -9.81
N ILE A 18 -3.48 -10.92 -10.60
CA ILE A 18 -3.47 -10.34 -11.94
C ILE A 18 -4.36 -11.13 -12.90
N GLU A 19 -4.38 -12.45 -12.83
CA GLU A 19 -5.30 -13.28 -13.63
C GLU A 19 -6.76 -12.91 -13.35
N GLU A 20 -7.14 -12.78 -12.08
CA GLU A 20 -8.50 -12.36 -11.71
C GLU A 20 -8.80 -10.93 -12.14
N ALA A 21 -7.88 -10.00 -11.93
CA ALA A 21 -8.02 -8.59 -12.32
C ALA A 21 -8.17 -8.42 -13.83
N ASN A 22 -7.48 -9.24 -14.62
CA ASN A 22 -7.55 -9.19 -16.09
C ASN A 22 -8.95 -9.49 -16.67
N LYS A 23 -9.85 -10.07 -15.90
CA LYS A 23 -11.27 -10.19 -16.29
C LYS A 23 -11.96 -8.83 -16.44
N LEU A 24 -11.40 -7.77 -15.85
CA LEU A 24 -11.87 -6.39 -15.92
C LEU A 24 -11.06 -5.52 -16.89
N ALA A 25 -10.01 -6.07 -17.52
CA ALA A 25 -9.14 -5.33 -18.42
C ALA A 25 -9.89 -4.85 -19.67
N ASN A 26 -9.48 -3.68 -20.18
CA ASN A 26 -9.99 -3.07 -21.42
C ASN A 26 -8.97 -2.07 -21.97
N ASP A 27 -9.31 -1.37 -23.04
CA ASP A 27 -8.38 -0.45 -23.72
C ASP A 27 -7.85 0.71 -22.84
N GLN A 28 -8.47 0.96 -21.68
CA GLN A 28 -8.08 2.01 -20.74
C GLN A 28 -7.60 1.45 -19.40
N LEU A 29 -7.68 0.14 -19.18
CA LEU A 29 -7.32 -0.50 -17.91
C LEU A 29 -6.52 -1.77 -18.17
N HIS A 30 -5.23 -1.71 -17.86
CA HIS A 30 -4.30 -2.82 -18.05
C HIS A 30 -3.77 -3.31 -16.71
N PHE A 31 -3.58 -4.63 -16.60
CA PHE A 31 -3.01 -5.26 -15.43
C PHE A 31 -1.78 -6.10 -15.82
N PHE A 32 -0.75 -6.08 -14.99
CA PHE A 32 0.45 -6.89 -15.21
C PHE A 32 1.12 -7.29 -13.89
N VAL A 33 1.83 -8.43 -13.91
CA VAL A 33 2.63 -8.86 -12.76
C VAL A 33 3.89 -7.99 -12.70
N HIS A 34 4.16 -7.39 -11.55
CA HIS A 34 5.35 -6.58 -11.34
C HIS A 34 5.76 -6.50 -9.88
N ASP A 35 7.07 -6.51 -9.64
CA ASP A 35 7.66 -6.25 -8.34
C ASP A 35 8.02 -4.76 -8.23
N ILE A 36 7.49 -4.09 -7.21
CA ILE A 36 7.73 -2.64 -7.02
C ILE A 36 9.18 -2.28 -6.73
N ARG A 37 10.05 -3.27 -6.48
CA ARG A 37 11.50 -3.09 -6.33
C ARG A 37 12.22 -2.96 -7.66
N GLU A 38 11.57 -3.36 -8.75
CA GLU A 38 12.13 -3.31 -10.09
C GLU A 38 11.61 -2.08 -10.85
N PRO A 39 12.41 -1.48 -11.75
CA PRO A 39 11.97 -0.34 -12.55
C PRO A 39 10.66 -0.64 -13.31
N LEU A 40 9.70 0.28 -13.27
CA LEU A 40 8.46 0.12 -14.04
C LEU A 40 8.74 -0.04 -15.53
N PRO A 41 7.95 -0.86 -16.26
CA PRO A 41 8.14 -1.07 -17.70
C PRO A 41 8.04 0.22 -18.52
N LYS A 42 7.28 1.19 -18.04
CA LYS A 42 7.13 2.52 -18.64
C LYS A 42 7.75 3.57 -17.72
N GLN A 43 8.89 4.11 -18.12
CA GLN A 43 9.56 5.19 -17.39
C GLN A 43 9.06 6.54 -17.86
N GLU A 44 8.92 7.50 -16.93
CA GLU A 44 8.52 8.89 -17.19
C GLU A 44 7.21 9.04 -18.01
N GLN A 45 6.26 8.15 -17.77
CA GLN A 45 4.99 8.14 -18.52
C GLN A 45 3.76 8.41 -17.67
N TYR A 46 3.85 8.28 -16.35
CA TYR A 46 2.68 8.43 -15.48
C TYR A 46 2.57 9.87 -14.95
N ASN A 47 1.37 10.43 -15.03
CA ASN A 47 1.05 11.71 -14.40
C ASN A 47 0.87 11.54 -12.89
N VAL A 48 0.34 10.38 -12.48
CA VAL A 48 0.15 10.02 -11.07
C VAL A 48 0.49 8.55 -10.87
N VAL A 49 1.22 8.25 -9.83
CA VAL A 49 1.42 6.89 -9.31
C VAL A 49 0.71 6.80 -7.96
N PHE A 50 -0.07 5.75 -7.77
CA PHE A 50 -0.78 5.47 -6.52
C PHE A 50 -0.24 4.19 -5.88
N ASN A 51 -0.04 4.22 -4.57
CA ASN A 51 0.11 3.04 -3.72
C ASN A 51 -0.95 3.14 -2.62
N PHE A 52 -1.98 2.29 -2.68
CA PHE A 52 -3.14 2.37 -1.81
C PHE A 52 -3.20 1.24 -0.79
N PHE A 53 -3.97 1.44 0.28
CA PHE A 53 -4.38 0.43 1.26
C PHE A 53 -3.22 -0.28 1.95
N THR A 54 -2.12 0.45 2.23
CA THR A 54 -0.94 -0.13 2.89
C THR A 54 -0.29 -1.24 2.04
N SER A 55 -0.29 -1.13 0.71
CA SER A 55 0.42 -2.07 -0.19
C SER A 55 1.93 -1.77 -0.24
N PHE A 56 2.53 -1.50 0.92
CA PHE A 56 3.93 -1.14 1.12
C PHE A 56 4.42 -1.62 2.50
N GLY A 57 5.74 -1.76 2.70
CA GLY A 57 6.30 -2.16 4.00
C GLY A 57 6.29 -3.67 4.26
N TYR A 58 6.23 -4.48 3.20
CA TYR A 58 6.24 -5.95 3.28
C TYR A 58 7.64 -6.55 3.13
N PHE A 59 8.70 -5.73 3.06
CA PHE A 59 10.05 -6.19 2.81
C PHE A 59 10.78 -6.54 4.10
N ASP A 60 11.70 -7.52 4.01
CA ASP A 60 12.58 -7.88 5.11
C ASP A 60 13.82 -6.97 5.15
N ASP A 61 14.27 -6.44 4.01
CA ASP A 61 15.39 -5.50 3.91
C ASP A 61 14.87 -4.06 3.76
N PRO A 62 15.19 -3.15 4.70
CA PRO A 62 14.80 -1.74 4.61
C PRO A 62 15.27 -1.02 3.33
N ILE A 63 16.30 -1.52 2.66
CA ILE A 63 16.79 -0.96 1.39
C ILE A 63 15.74 -1.09 0.28
N ASP A 64 14.88 -2.11 0.34
CA ASP A 64 13.85 -2.36 -0.63
C ASP A 64 12.72 -1.31 -0.57
N ASN A 65 12.47 -0.74 0.61
CA ASN A 65 11.57 0.41 0.74
C ASN A 65 12.10 1.62 -0.06
N ALA A 66 13.38 1.95 0.09
CA ALA A 66 13.99 3.06 -0.65
C ALA A 66 14.04 2.78 -2.17
N ARG A 67 14.34 1.54 -2.57
CA ARG A 67 14.33 1.11 -3.98
C ARG A 67 12.95 1.26 -4.61
N SER A 68 11.89 0.90 -3.90
CA SER A 68 10.51 1.07 -4.37
C SER A 68 10.14 2.54 -4.61
N PHE A 69 10.64 3.46 -3.77
CA PHE A 69 10.45 4.90 -4.01
C PHE A 69 11.17 5.37 -5.29
N GLN A 70 12.37 4.85 -5.57
CA GLN A 70 13.07 5.12 -6.83
C GLN A 70 12.28 4.62 -8.05
N THR A 71 11.65 3.44 -7.93
CA THR A 71 10.78 2.87 -8.96
C THR A 71 9.58 3.77 -9.22
N PHE A 72 8.88 4.24 -8.19
CA PHE A 72 7.74 5.14 -8.34
C PHE A 72 8.16 6.48 -8.98
N ALA A 73 9.24 7.07 -8.48
CA ALA A 73 9.78 8.31 -9.04
C ALA A 73 10.23 8.14 -10.50
N GLY A 74 10.83 7.00 -10.86
CA GLY A 74 11.23 6.68 -12.23
C GLY A 74 10.04 6.59 -13.19
N GLY A 75 8.90 6.08 -12.75
CA GLY A 75 7.68 5.99 -13.55
C GLY A 75 6.99 7.33 -13.79
N LEU A 76 7.16 8.30 -12.89
CA LEU A 76 6.52 9.61 -12.98
C LEU A 76 7.14 10.49 -14.06
N LYS A 77 6.31 11.24 -14.78
CA LYS A 77 6.73 12.40 -15.59
C LYS A 77 7.27 13.52 -14.71
N SER A 78 8.00 14.49 -15.31
CA SER A 78 8.21 15.80 -14.67
C SER A 78 6.86 16.40 -14.28
N GLN A 79 6.79 16.98 -13.06
CA GLN A 79 5.56 17.47 -12.42
C GLN A 79 4.50 16.40 -12.11
N GLY A 80 4.84 15.13 -12.22
CA GLY A 80 3.98 14.02 -11.80
C GLY A 80 3.88 13.90 -10.29
N THR A 81 2.84 13.22 -9.81
CA THR A 81 2.54 13.09 -8.38
C THR A 81 2.56 11.64 -7.94
N LEU A 82 3.28 11.34 -6.84
CA LEU A 82 3.13 10.09 -6.09
C LEU A 82 2.13 10.30 -4.97
N VAL A 83 1.13 9.44 -4.88
CA VAL A 83 0.19 9.36 -3.75
C VAL A 83 0.37 8.02 -3.06
N MET A 84 0.73 8.04 -1.79
CA MET A 84 0.89 6.84 -0.98
C MET A 84 -0.01 6.88 0.24
N ASP A 85 -0.82 5.85 0.38
CA ASP A 85 -1.73 5.65 1.49
C ASP A 85 -1.20 4.52 2.39
N PHE A 86 -0.83 4.87 3.60
CA PHE A 86 -0.28 3.96 4.58
C PHE A 86 -1.00 4.08 5.93
N LEU A 87 -0.98 3.02 6.71
CA LEU A 87 -1.45 3.07 8.10
C LEU A 87 -0.62 4.07 8.92
N ASN A 88 -1.25 4.72 9.90
CA ASN A 88 -0.50 5.51 10.87
C ASN A 88 -0.09 4.61 12.06
N PRO A 89 1.21 4.29 12.22
CA PRO A 89 1.67 3.38 13.26
C PRO A 89 1.23 3.79 14.67
N THR A 90 1.32 5.08 14.99
CA THR A 90 0.94 5.60 16.31
C THR A 90 -0.54 5.35 16.61
N TYR A 91 -1.42 5.65 15.67
CA TYR A 91 -2.85 5.43 15.82
C TYR A 91 -3.19 3.95 15.90
N ILE A 92 -2.62 3.14 15.00
CA ILE A 92 -2.89 1.69 14.95
C ILE A 92 -2.48 1.00 16.24
N LEU A 93 -1.30 1.30 16.78
CA LEU A 93 -0.83 0.70 18.04
C LEU A 93 -1.67 1.14 19.24
N ALA A 94 -2.11 2.40 19.28
CA ALA A 94 -2.97 2.91 20.34
C ALA A 94 -4.39 2.30 20.32
N ASN A 95 -4.86 1.85 19.15
CA ASN A 95 -6.22 1.32 18.93
C ASN A 95 -6.22 -0.15 18.50
N LEU A 96 -5.12 -0.88 18.71
CA LEU A 96 -4.99 -2.26 18.29
C LEU A 96 -6.00 -3.15 18.98
N ILE A 97 -6.79 -3.89 18.20
CA ILE A 97 -7.65 -4.97 18.68
C ILE A 97 -6.85 -6.26 18.55
N PRO A 98 -6.36 -6.85 19.66
CA PRO A 98 -5.45 -7.99 19.60
C PRO A 98 -6.09 -9.24 19.01
N GLU A 99 -7.37 -9.49 19.36
CA GLU A 99 -8.11 -10.66 18.88
C GLU A 99 -9.56 -10.27 18.59
N GLU A 100 -10.08 -10.76 17.47
CA GLU A 100 -11.51 -10.66 17.15
C GLU A 100 -11.93 -11.83 16.27
N THR A 101 -13.24 -12.10 16.24
CA THR A 101 -13.84 -13.02 15.27
C THR A 101 -14.79 -12.23 14.38
N VAL A 102 -14.61 -12.34 13.06
CA VAL A 102 -15.48 -11.72 12.06
C VAL A 102 -16.27 -12.80 11.36
N HIS A 103 -17.60 -12.70 11.39
CA HIS A 103 -18.48 -13.61 10.66
C HIS A 103 -18.81 -13.03 9.29
N GLN A 104 -18.42 -13.73 8.21
CA GLN A 104 -18.71 -13.31 6.85
C GLN A 104 -18.95 -14.52 5.94
N GLY A 105 -20.02 -14.48 5.16
CA GLY A 105 -20.33 -15.55 4.19
C GLY A 105 -20.56 -16.92 4.81
N GLY A 106 -20.97 -17.00 6.10
CA GLY A 106 -21.15 -18.26 6.82
C GLY A 106 -19.87 -18.85 7.42
N ILE A 107 -18.76 -18.10 7.36
CA ILE A 107 -17.45 -18.51 7.88
C ILE A 107 -17.07 -17.58 9.03
N ASP A 108 -16.50 -18.16 10.10
CA ASP A 108 -15.91 -17.43 11.22
C ASP A 108 -14.41 -17.25 10.99
N PHE A 109 -13.99 -16.00 10.78
CA PHE A 109 -12.58 -15.65 10.64
C PHE A 109 -12.04 -15.24 12.01
N HIS A 110 -11.13 -16.01 12.58
CA HIS A 110 -10.42 -15.68 13.80
C HIS A 110 -9.19 -14.87 13.46
N ILE A 111 -9.16 -13.63 13.90
CA ILE A 111 -8.10 -12.67 13.56
C ILE A 111 -7.33 -12.34 14.84
N LYS A 112 -5.99 -12.46 14.77
CA LYS A 112 -5.07 -12.01 15.82
C LYS A 112 -4.12 -10.98 15.27
N ARG A 113 -3.83 -9.93 16.06
CA ARG A 113 -2.88 -8.87 15.69
C ARG A 113 -1.93 -8.61 16.85
N TRP A 114 -0.66 -8.41 16.54
CA TRP A 114 0.36 -8.02 17.51
C TRP A 114 1.46 -7.22 16.83
N GLU A 115 2.16 -6.43 17.65
CA GLU A 115 3.41 -5.76 17.23
C GLU A 115 4.59 -6.59 17.74
N GLU A 116 5.60 -6.76 16.89
CA GLU A 116 6.87 -7.34 17.27
C GLU A 116 8.01 -6.73 16.44
N LYS A 117 9.01 -6.15 17.11
CA LYS A 117 10.24 -5.61 16.50
C LYS A 117 9.99 -4.60 15.37
N GLY A 118 9.00 -3.73 15.54
CA GLY A 118 8.65 -2.71 14.57
C GLY A 118 7.79 -3.19 13.40
N PHE A 119 7.24 -4.40 13.49
CA PHE A 119 6.30 -4.95 12.52
C PHE A 119 4.94 -5.19 13.16
N LEU A 120 3.90 -4.88 12.40
CA LEU A 120 2.54 -5.30 12.70
C LEU A 120 2.28 -6.65 12.03
N TYR A 121 1.91 -7.62 12.84
CA TYR A 121 1.49 -8.95 12.37
C TYR A 121 -0.02 -9.08 12.46
N LYS A 122 -0.60 -9.77 11.48
CA LYS A 122 -2.00 -10.18 11.47
C LYS A 122 -2.09 -11.63 11.04
N SER A 123 -2.64 -12.48 11.89
CA SER A 123 -2.96 -13.88 11.57
C SER A 123 -4.46 -14.02 11.38
N ILE A 124 -4.86 -14.73 10.33
CA ILE A 124 -6.27 -15.03 10.03
C ILE A 124 -6.38 -16.54 9.91
N THR A 125 -7.22 -17.15 10.73
CA THR A 125 -7.53 -18.59 10.67
C THR A 125 -9.02 -18.78 10.52
N PHE A 126 -9.41 -19.73 9.70
CA PHE A 126 -10.82 -20.14 9.50
C PHE A 126 -10.91 -21.55 9.00
N GLU A 127 -12.11 -22.12 9.05
CA GLU A 127 -12.44 -23.41 8.47
C GLU A 127 -13.53 -23.22 7.41
N ASP A 128 -13.34 -23.83 6.24
CA ASP A 128 -14.35 -23.89 5.19
C ASP A 128 -14.44 -25.32 4.65
N GLN A 129 -15.65 -25.86 4.58
CA GLN A 129 -15.95 -27.23 4.11
C GLN A 129 -15.10 -28.33 4.79
N GLY A 130 -14.80 -28.17 6.08
CA GLY A 130 -13.98 -29.12 6.85
C GLY A 130 -12.47 -28.99 6.62
N GLN A 131 -12.03 -28.00 5.88
CA GLN A 131 -10.61 -27.68 5.67
C GLN A 131 -10.22 -26.43 6.45
N ALA A 132 -9.12 -26.53 7.23
CA ALA A 132 -8.57 -25.41 7.97
C ALA A 132 -7.62 -24.58 7.10
N TYR A 133 -7.73 -23.27 7.20
CA TYR A 133 -6.89 -22.28 6.51
C TYR A 133 -6.22 -21.38 7.52
N SER A 134 -4.97 -21.00 7.22
CA SER A 134 -4.20 -20.04 8.02
C SER A 134 -3.39 -19.14 7.12
N PHE A 135 -3.52 -17.82 7.33
CA PHE A 135 -2.78 -16.78 6.63
C PHE A 135 -2.10 -15.86 7.64
N GLN A 136 -0.96 -15.32 7.27
CA GLN A 136 -0.26 -14.33 8.08
C GLN A 136 0.20 -13.18 7.18
N GLU A 137 -0.06 -11.98 7.64
CA GLU A 137 0.44 -10.72 7.07
C GLU A 137 1.48 -10.14 8.03
N LYS A 138 2.53 -9.53 7.48
CA LYS A 138 3.59 -8.83 8.21
C LYS A 138 3.85 -7.51 7.50
N VAL A 139 3.67 -6.41 8.19
CA VAL A 139 3.86 -5.06 7.65
C VAL A 139 4.79 -4.29 8.57
N GLU A 140 5.81 -3.64 8.03
CA GLU A 140 6.70 -2.75 8.79
C GLU A 140 5.92 -1.50 9.24
N LEU A 141 6.12 -1.08 10.49
CA LEU A 141 5.53 0.13 11.05
C LEU A 141 6.39 1.35 10.68
N ILE A 142 6.38 1.70 9.39
CA ILE A 142 7.21 2.77 8.83
C ILE A 142 6.72 4.13 9.35
N SER A 143 7.64 4.91 9.91
CA SER A 143 7.33 6.25 10.43
C SER A 143 7.12 7.28 9.31
N LYS A 144 6.46 8.38 9.64
CA LYS A 144 6.34 9.53 8.73
C LYS A 144 7.71 10.05 8.29
N GLU A 145 8.67 10.08 9.20
CA GLU A 145 10.03 10.55 8.96
C GLU A 145 10.78 9.65 7.99
N ASP A 146 10.57 8.34 8.06
CA ASP A 146 11.15 7.37 7.12
C ASP A 146 10.57 7.58 5.70
N PHE A 147 9.27 7.76 5.58
CA PHE A 147 8.64 8.06 4.29
C PHE A 147 9.19 9.35 3.67
N LEU A 148 9.36 10.41 4.45
CA LEU A 148 9.96 11.66 3.96
C LEU A 148 11.39 11.43 3.46
N ARG A 149 12.18 10.64 4.20
CA ARG A 149 13.57 10.30 3.81
C ARG A 149 13.62 9.46 2.53
N TYR A 150 12.74 8.45 2.36
CA TYR A 150 12.68 7.65 1.14
C TYR A 150 12.30 8.50 -0.09
N ALA A 151 11.31 9.37 0.06
CA ALA A 151 10.88 10.27 -1.01
C ALA A 151 11.98 11.25 -1.42
N GLU A 152 12.65 11.88 -0.46
CA GLU A 152 13.77 12.81 -0.71
C GLU A 152 14.93 12.10 -1.43
N ALA A 153 15.30 10.90 -0.99
CA ALA A 153 16.35 10.10 -1.62
C ALA A 153 16.00 9.68 -3.06
N ALA A 154 14.71 9.60 -3.39
CA ALA A 154 14.21 9.35 -4.74
C ALA A 154 14.03 10.62 -5.59
N GLY A 155 14.40 11.81 -5.06
CA GLY A 155 14.27 13.09 -5.76
C GLY A 155 12.84 13.64 -5.80
N LEU A 156 11.96 13.18 -4.92
CA LEU A 156 10.60 13.68 -4.79
C LEU A 156 10.54 14.78 -3.70
N HIS A 157 9.74 15.81 -3.94
CA HIS A 157 9.49 16.85 -2.94
C HIS A 157 8.14 16.67 -2.26
N PHE A 158 8.09 16.89 -0.97
CA PHE A 158 6.87 16.82 -0.17
C PHE A 158 5.89 17.92 -0.57
N MET A 159 4.62 17.55 -0.79
CA MET A 159 3.55 18.48 -1.13
C MET A 159 2.50 18.57 -0.01
N ASN A 160 1.99 17.42 0.45
CA ASN A 160 0.91 17.38 1.43
C ASN A 160 0.88 16.04 2.19
N LEU A 161 0.24 16.05 3.37
CA LEU A 161 -0.07 14.87 4.16
C LEU A 161 -1.46 15.03 4.78
N VAL A 162 -2.35 14.08 4.51
CA VAL A 162 -3.71 14.06 5.09
C VAL A 162 -3.92 12.79 5.91
N GLY A 163 -4.89 12.83 6.83
CA GLY A 163 -5.07 11.83 7.87
C GLY A 163 -6.08 10.73 7.54
N ASP A 164 -6.91 10.94 6.54
CA ASP A 164 -7.97 10.00 6.15
C ASP A 164 -8.46 10.26 4.71
N TYR A 165 -9.42 9.45 4.25
CA TYR A 165 -10.00 9.56 2.90
C TYR A 165 -10.96 10.74 2.71
N THR A 166 -11.28 11.51 3.76
CA THR A 166 -11.99 12.79 3.65
C THR A 166 -11.04 13.95 3.41
N LEU A 167 -9.73 13.65 3.33
CA LEU A 167 -8.63 14.59 3.18
C LEU A 167 -8.48 15.53 4.39
N ALA A 168 -8.90 15.08 5.58
CA ALA A 168 -8.70 15.83 6.82
C ALA A 168 -7.20 16.02 7.11
N LYS A 169 -6.85 17.14 7.73
CA LYS A 169 -5.47 17.43 8.12
C LYS A 169 -4.92 16.30 8.99
N PHE A 170 -3.70 15.85 8.68
CA PHE A 170 -3.03 14.82 9.45
C PHE A 170 -2.72 15.29 10.89
N ASP A 171 -3.05 14.43 11.83
CA ASP A 171 -2.65 14.51 13.23
C ASP A 171 -2.05 13.16 13.64
N ALA A 172 -0.85 13.17 14.23
CA ALA A 172 -0.11 11.94 14.51
C ALA A 172 -0.80 11.00 15.50
N GLN A 173 -1.64 11.52 16.40
CA GLN A 173 -2.30 10.73 17.44
C GLN A 173 -3.68 10.22 17.02
N THR A 174 -4.39 10.98 16.20
CA THR A 174 -5.82 10.75 15.93
C THR A 174 -6.11 10.32 14.49
N SER A 175 -5.22 10.57 13.55
CA SER A 175 -5.43 10.17 12.15
C SER A 175 -5.19 8.68 11.95
N PRO A 176 -6.13 7.91 11.38
CA PRO A 176 -5.94 6.48 11.12
C PRO A 176 -4.96 6.18 9.99
N ARG A 177 -4.77 7.14 9.08
CA ARG A 177 -3.93 6.99 7.90
C ARG A 177 -2.86 8.08 7.81
N MET A 178 -1.84 7.79 7.03
CA MET A 178 -0.90 8.75 6.48
C MET A 178 -1.04 8.68 4.96
N ILE A 179 -1.70 9.67 4.35
CA ILE A 179 -1.86 9.75 2.90
C ILE A 179 -0.99 10.89 2.40
N PHE A 180 0.14 10.53 1.87
CA PHE A 180 1.16 11.44 1.38
C PHE A 180 0.95 11.82 -0.08
N PHE A 181 1.34 13.05 -0.40
CA PHE A 181 1.44 13.56 -1.76
C PHE A 181 2.85 14.10 -1.95
N TRP A 182 3.55 13.58 -2.97
CA TRP A 182 4.86 14.05 -3.38
C TRP A 182 4.88 14.41 -4.85
N GLY A 183 5.62 15.46 -5.21
CA GLY A 183 5.82 15.88 -6.58
C GLY A 183 7.19 15.48 -7.11
N LYS A 184 7.27 15.11 -8.39
CA LYS A 184 8.52 15.01 -9.12
C LYS A 184 8.82 16.38 -9.75
N PRO A 185 10.04 16.95 -9.62
CA PRO A 185 10.44 18.19 -10.25
C PRO A 185 10.29 18.20 -11.77
#